data_5e6c5ae9d6a58de2a10b90b216aed6c3
#
_entry.id   5e6c5ae9d6a58de2a10b90b216aed6c3
#
_cell.length_a   1.000
_cell.length_b   1.000
_cell.length_c   1.000
_cell.angle_alpha   90.00
_cell.angle_beta   90.00
_cell.angle_gamma   90.00
#
_symmetry.space_group_name_H-M   'P 1'
#
loop_
_entity.id
_entity.type
_entity.pdbx_description
1 polymer ?
#
loop_
_entity_poly.entity_id
_entity_poly.type
_entity_poly.pdbx_seq_one_letter_code
_entity_poly.pdbx_strand_id
1 'polypeptide(L)'
;MKKTLALILALAMSLSLLTACGSKEEAPAEETPAEEGGETAGLPGEGMKIALVCDKVGTNMFLVQMVNALNEAAEKYGYEPYVVECADTAAFEDNIRALAVEEYDLIIGGGWAAGDPMNKVANEFPDASTYCLIDTEVDNDNIKCIGYREQEGAYLIGALAALTVDGESHMYGGVHVTEGPGSWKYRYGYMEGVKSIDPEAQFVFNYTNSFSDPAKAKELAIQQYEQGCLFINDAAAAGGDGVFEAAKEKGFYTSGQDADQTDANNPYIVSTQLKDTYQTLLNVVDEFFSGNWTNDTAVWGVAEGAIGAVYVTHESENPRSERLSDEDIAQLQQIAEDLRTGALDLKEYPTEEEYLAG
;
A
#
# COMPACT_ATOMS: atom_id res chain seq x y z
N MET A 1 -2.70 -8.85 55.74
CA MET A 1 -2.54 -7.88 56.85
C MET A 1 -2.38 -6.51 56.24
N LYS A 2 -3.39 -5.72 56.48
CA LYS A 2 -3.44 -4.30 56.85
C LYS A 2 -2.84 -3.33 55.80
N LYS A 3 -3.67 -2.57 55.01
CA LYS A 3 -4.37 -1.33 55.43
C LYS A 3 -3.38 -0.14 55.43
N THR A 4 -3.57 1.03 54.86
CA THR A 4 -4.70 1.97 54.77
C THR A 4 -4.20 3.17 53.94
N LEU A 5 -4.95 3.69 53.06
CA LEU A 5 -5.94 4.77 53.20
C LEU A 5 -5.35 6.19 53.19
N ALA A 6 -5.73 6.95 52.22
CA ALA A 6 -6.60 8.14 52.29
C ALA A 6 -5.82 9.45 52.48
N LEU A 7 -6.22 10.58 52.12
CA LEU A 7 -7.42 11.32 51.78
C LEU A 7 -7.10 12.81 51.71
N ILE A 8 -7.59 13.54 50.74
CA ILE A 8 -8.44 14.74 50.85
C ILE A 8 -7.86 16.11 51.23
N LEU A 9 -8.36 17.09 50.54
CA LEU A 9 -8.91 18.44 50.79
C LEU A 9 -8.04 19.60 50.29
N ALA A 10 -8.47 20.35 49.37
CA ALA A 10 -9.60 21.28 49.17
C ALA A 10 -9.50 22.59 50.00
N LEU A 11 -9.81 23.69 49.35
CA LEU A 11 -10.31 24.98 49.85
C LEU A 11 -9.24 25.98 50.31
N ALA A 12 -9.21 27.22 49.91
CA ALA A 12 -10.25 28.21 50.01
C ALA A 12 -9.89 29.54 49.33
N MET A 13 -10.95 30.19 48.92
CA MET A 13 -11.06 31.59 48.57
C MET A 13 -10.38 32.57 49.54
N SER A 14 -9.92 33.68 49.06
CA SER A 14 -10.11 34.95 49.78
C SER A 14 -10.20 36.13 48.80
N LEU A 15 -11.31 36.76 48.95
CA LEU A 15 -11.79 38.04 48.45
C LEU A 15 -11.05 39.19 49.16
N SER A 16 -10.62 40.23 48.44
CA SER A 16 -10.46 41.54 49.04
C SER A 16 -10.72 42.63 48.00
N LEU A 17 -11.86 43.26 48.24
CA LEU A 17 -12.24 44.56 47.74
C LEU A 17 -11.43 45.65 48.48
N LEU A 18 -10.98 46.68 47.79
CA LEU A 18 -10.90 48.03 48.32
C LEU A 18 -10.98 49.06 47.17
N THR A 19 -11.95 49.91 47.34
CA THR A 19 -12.37 51.11 46.63
C THR A 19 -11.38 52.26 46.73
N ALA A 20 -11.25 53.06 45.66
CA ALA A 20 -11.08 54.50 45.78
C ALA A 20 -11.55 55.23 44.53
N CYS A 21 -12.39 56.20 44.75
CA CYS A 21 -13.02 57.11 43.80
C CYS A 21 -12.04 58.09 43.12
N GLY A 22 -12.39 58.48 41.88
CA GLY A 22 -11.83 59.64 41.17
C GLY A 22 -12.58 59.89 39.87
N SER A 23 -13.29 61.00 39.79
CA SER A 23 -14.33 61.44 38.91
C SER A 23 -13.94 61.78 37.47
N LYS A 24 -14.94 61.54 36.54
CA LYS A 24 -15.37 62.26 35.32
C LYS A 24 -14.46 62.37 34.12
N GLU A 25 -14.86 61.71 33.01
CA GLU A 25 -15.36 62.42 31.81
C GLU A 25 -16.03 61.39 30.87
N GLU A 26 -17.26 61.67 30.44
CA GLU A 26 -18.02 60.90 29.47
C GLU A 26 -17.47 61.18 28.07
N ALA A 27 -17.15 60.08 27.32
CA ALA A 27 -17.04 60.08 25.88
C ALA A 27 -17.86 58.88 25.34
N PRO A 28 -18.41 58.94 24.11
CA PRO A 28 -19.54 58.10 23.68
C PRO A 28 -19.19 56.63 23.51
N ALA A 29 -20.14 55.79 23.84
CA ALA A 29 -20.11 54.34 23.60
C ALA A 29 -19.94 54.05 22.10
N GLU A 30 -18.77 53.50 21.71
CA GLU A 30 -18.65 52.70 20.50
C GLU A 30 -19.32 51.35 20.76
N GLU A 31 -20.39 51.11 20.00
CA GLU A 31 -21.01 49.78 19.90
C GLU A 31 -19.96 48.81 19.33
N THR A 32 -19.41 47.95 20.15
CA THR A 32 -18.70 46.74 19.70
C THR A 32 -19.72 45.87 18.94
N PRO A 33 -19.39 45.48 17.68
CA PRO A 33 -20.23 44.47 17.01
C PRO A 33 -20.22 43.20 17.84
N ALA A 34 -21.39 42.64 18.08
CA ALA A 34 -21.54 41.32 18.63
C ALA A 34 -20.70 40.37 17.74
N GLU A 35 -19.75 39.63 18.35
CA GLU A 35 -19.17 38.47 17.71
C GLU A 35 -20.36 37.54 17.37
N GLU A 36 -20.70 37.49 16.09
CA GLU A 36 -21.51 36.42 15.56
C GLU A 36 -20.78 35.14 15.93
N GLY A 37 -21.43 34.31 16.76
CA GLY A 37 -20.96 32.98 17.09
C GLY A 37 -20.76 32.22 15.78
N GLY A 38 -19.49 32.07 15.38
CA GLY A 38 -19.14 31.16 14.31
C GLY A 38 -19.62 29.77 14.74
N GLU A 39 -20.63 29.26 14.07
CA GLU A 39 -20.88 27.83 14.07
C GLU A 39 -19.55 27.19 13.73
N THR A 40 -19.05 26.34 14.61
CA THR A 40 -17.93 25.46 14.27
C THR A 40 -18.45 24.58 13.14
N ALA A 41 -18.13 24.92 11.88
CA ALA A 41 -18.45 24.10 10.75
C ALA A 41 -17.91 22.70 11.07
N GLY A 42 -18.79 21.70 11.05
CA GLY A 42 -18.40 20.29 11.21
C GLY A 42 -17.37 19.89 10.15
N LEU A 43 -16.71 18.77 10.35
CA LEU A 43 -15.78 18.26 9.34
C LEU A 43 -16.54 17.95 8.02
N PRO A 44 -15.90 18.12 6.85
CA PRO A 44 -16.58 18.03 5.55
C PRO A 44 -17.28 16.68 5.29
N GLY A 45 -16.82 15.62 5.92
CA GLY A 45 -17.36 14.26 5.79
C GLY A 45 -18.35 13.86 6.89
N GLU A 46 -18.78 14.79 7.76
CA GLU A 46 -19.71 14.47 8.85
C GLU A 46 -21.02 13.90 8.31
N GLY A 47 -21.35 12.66 8.71
CA GLY A 47 -22.51 11.92 8.25
C GLY A 47 -22.32 11.14 6.94
N MET A 48 -21.16 11.25 6.29
CA MET A 48 -20.80 10.47 5.10
C MET A 48 -20.26 9.09 5.48
N LYS A 49 -20.41 8.11 4.58
CA LYS A 49 -19.91 6.74 4.73
C LYS A 49 -18.99 6.40 3.57
N ILE A 50 -17.78 5.96 3.89
CA ILE A 50 -16.80 5.50 2.88
C ILE A 50 -16.41 4.05 3.19
N ALA A 51 -16.52 3.17 2.19
CA ALA A 51 -16.21 1.76 2.33
C ALA A 51 -14.99 1.34 1.49
N LEU A 52 -14.13 0.51 2.09
CA LEU A 52 -13.12 -0.30 1.42
C LEU A 52 -13.62 -1.74 1.35
N VAL A 53 -13.82 -2.28 0.15
CA VAL A 53 -14.20 -3.68 -0.09
C VAL A 53 -12.98 -4.43 -0.62
N CYS A 54 -12.53 -5.45 0.09
CA CYS A 54 -11.27 -6.12 -0.20
C CYS A 54 -11.29 -7.60 0.24
N ASP A 55 -10.25 -8.35 -0.12
CA ASP A 55 -9.97 -9.66 0.46
C ASP A 55 -9.66 -9.55 1.96
N LYS A 56 -9.47 -10.70 2.62
CA LYS A 56 -9.07 -10.72 4.04
C LYS A 56 -7.77 -9.97 4.25
N VAL A 57 -7.79 -8.98 5.14
CA VAL A 57 -6.64 -8.12 5.42
C VAL A 57 -5.49 -8.93 6.05
N GLY A 58 -5.72 -9.58 7.20
CA GLY A 58 -4.69 -10.38 7.87
C GLY A 58 -3.35 -9.66 7.98
N THR A 59 -2.27 -10.28 7.49
CA THR A 59 -0.91 -9.73 7.39
C THR A 59 -0.57 -9.24 5.97
N ASN A 60 -1.54 -9.15 5.07
CA ASN A 60 -1.34 -8.64 3.72
C ASN A 60 -1.05 -7.14 3.74
N MET A 61 0.21 -6.77 3.56
CA MET A 61 0.66 -5.38 3.67
C MET A 61 0.01 -4.45 2.65
N PHE A 62 -0.33 -4.93 1.45
CA PHE A 62 -1.12 -4.19 0.47
C PHE A 62 -2.45 -3.68 1.07
N LEU A 63 -3.19 -4.52 1.78
CA LEU A 63 -4.47 -4.18 2.40
C LEU A 63 -4.31 -3.46 3.74
N VAL A 64 -3.31 -3.82 4.54
CA VAL A 64 -3.01 -3.14 5.82
C VAL A 64 -2.75 -1.65 5.59
N GLN A 65 -1.98 -1.29 4.57
CA GLN A 65 -1.75 0.10 4.18
C GLN A 65 -3.05 0.83 3.85
N MET A 66 -3.93 0.20 3.04
CA MET A 66 -5.22 0.79 2.65
C MET A 66 -6.14 1.01 3.84
N VAL A 67 -6.23 0.05 4.77
CA VAL A 67 -7.03 0.17 5.99
C VAL A 67 -6.52 1.31 6.88
N ASN A 68 -5.20 1.42 7.03
CA ASN A 68 -4.60 2.50 7.82
C ASN A 68 -4.91 3.87 7.19
N ALA A 69 -4.76 4.00 5.87
CA ALA A 69 -5.07 5.22 5.14
C ALA A 69 -6.56 5.61 5.22
N LEU A 70 -7.46 4.62 5.11
CA LEU A 70 -8.91 4.85 5.25
C LEU A 70 -9.26 5.45 6.62
N ASN A 71 -8.66 4.91 7.69
CA ASN A 71 -8.89 5.38 9.05
C ASN A 71 -8.27 6.76 9.29
N GLU A 72 -7.06 7.02 8.79
CA GLU A 72 -6.40 8.33 8.92
C GLU A 72 -7.19 9.41 8.17
N ALA A 73 -7.64 9.11 6.96
CA ALA A 73 -8.48 10.04 6.21
C ALA A 73 -9.84 10.29 6.92
N ALA A 74 -10.39 9.27 7.61
CA ALA A 74 -11.60 9.44 8.41
C ALA A 74 -11.39 10.41 9.60
N GLU A 75 -10.23 10.35 10.26
CA GLU A 75 -9.88 11.34 11.29
C GLU A 75 -9.75 12.77 10.72
N LYS A 76 -9.22 12.90 9.50
CA LYS A 76 -9.05 14.19 8.82
C LYS A 76 -10.36 14.81 8.37
N TYR A 77 -11.25 14.01 7.80
CA TYR A 77 -12.46 14.48 7.12
C TYR A 77 -13.76 14.30 7.92
N GLY A 78 -13.77 13.40 8.91
CA GLY A 78 -14.93 13.17 9.79
C GLY A 78 -15.99 12.21 9.24
N TYR A 79 -15.70 11.45 8.19
CA TYR A 79 -16.60 10.43 7.68
C TYR A 79 -16.55 9.13 8.51
N GLU A 80 -17.55 8.25 8.32
CA GLU A 80 -17.58 6.91 8.94
C GLU A 80 -16.88 5.89 8.01
N PRO A 81 -15.74 5.30 8.43
CA PRO A 81 -15.01 4.33 7.62
C PRO A 81 -15.56 2.92 7.81
N TYR A 82 -15.69 2.16 6.71
CA TYR A 82 -16.09 0.76 6.72
C TYR A 82 -15.09 -0.10 5.97
N VAL A 83 -14.64 -1.19 6.56
CA VAL A 83 -13.83 -2.22 5.90
C VAL A 83 -14.68 -3.47 5.75
N VAL A 84 -14.88 -3.91 4.52
CA VAL A 84 -15.70 -5.07 4.16
C VAL A 84 -14.81 -6.15 3.57
N GLU A 85 -14.44 -7.13 4.40
CA GLU A 85 -13.63 -8.26 3.96
C GLU A 85 -14.51 -9.31 3.24
N CYS A 86 -14.08 -9.73 2.06
CA CYS A 86 -14.76 -10.72 1.23
C CYS A 86 -14.05 -12.07 1.26
N ALA A 87 -14.82 -13.15 1.25
CA ALA A 87 -14.27 -14.50 1.27
C ALA A 87 -14.04 -15.08 -0.15
N ASP A 88 -14.78 -14.56 -1.14
CA ASP A 88 -14.76 -14.98 -2.53
C ASP A 88 -15.36 -13.89 -3.44
N THR A 89 -15.26 -14.08 -4.75
CA THR A 89 -15.75 -13.11 -5.75
C THR A 89 -17.26 -12.83 -5.65
N ALA A 90 -18.07 -13.82 -5.26
CA ALA A 90 -19.51 -13.59 -5.10
C ALA A 90 -19.80 -12.65 -3.93
N ALA A 91 -19.04 -12.78 -2.84
CA ALA A 91 -19.14 -11.89 -1.69
C ALA A 91 -18.77 -10.44 -2.05
N PHE A 92 -17.82 -10.21 -2.97
CA PHE A 92 -17.53 -8.86 -3.46
C PHE A 92 -18.76 -8.22 -4.13
N GLU A 93 -19.40 -8.93 -5.07
CA GLU A 93 -20.57 -8.39 -5.77
C GLU A 93 -21.73 -8.09 -4.81
N ASP A 94 -22.04 -9.04 -3.92
CA ASP A 94 -23.14 -8.90 -2.96
C ASP A 94 -22.89 -7.73 -1.99
N ASN A 95 -21.66 -7.59 -1.49
CA ASN A 95 -21.31 -6.52 -0.57
C ASN A 95 -21.27 -5.15 -1.26
N ILE A 96 -20.66 -5.00 -2.44
CA ILE A 96 -20.63 -3.74 -3.19
C ILE A 96 -22.08 -3.32 -3.53
N ARG A 97 -22.92 -4.26 -3.94
CA ARG A 97 -24.35 -4.01 -4.21
C ARG A 97 -25.10 -3.53 -2.97
N ALA A 98 -24.87 -4.13 -1.82
CA ALA A 98 -25.49 -3.72 -0.56
C ALA A 98 -25.08 -2.30 -0.19
N LEU A 99 -23.79 -1.96 -0.30
CA LEU A 99 -23.27 -0.61 -0.03
C LEU A 99 -23.86 0.43 -0.99
N ALA A 100 -23.99 0.10 -2.29
CA ALA A 100 -24.62 0.99 -3.28
C ALA A 100 -26.12 1.21 -2.97
N VAL A 101 -26.86 0.17 -2.59
CA VAL A 101 -28.28 0.27 -2.19
C VAL A 101 -28.45 1.08 -0.90
N GLU A 102 -27.47 1.03 0.00
CA GLU A 102 -27.45 1.84 1.24
C GLU A 102 -26.87 3.25 1.03
N GLU A 103 -26.60 3.63 -0.23
CA GLU A 103 -26.15 4.95 -0.65
C GLU A 103 -24.87 5.39 0.09
N TYR A 104 -23.83 4.53 0.08
CA TYR A 104 -22.51 4.93 0.56
C TYR A 104 -21.92 6.00 -0.36
N ASP A 105 -21.31 7.04 0.20
CA ASP A 105 -20.81 8.18 -0.57
C ASP A 105 -19.65 7.82 -1.49
N LEU A 106 -18.74 6.95 -1.01
CA LEU A 106 -17.62 6.41 -1.78
C LEU A 106 -17.41 4.92 -1.47
N ILE A 107 -17.34 4.10 -2.51
CA ILE A 107 -17.03 2.67 -2.43
C ILE A 107 -15.70 2.42 -3.13
N ILE A 108 -14.69 1.99 -2.38
CA ILE A 108 -13.34 1.69 -2.87
C ILE A 108 -13.18 0.18 -2.94
N GLY A 109 -12.87 -0.36 -4.11
CA GLY A 109 -12.48 -1.75 -4.30
C GLY A 109 -10.96 -1.89 -4.24
N GLY A 110 -10.45 -2.69 -3.30
CA GLY A 110 -9.03 -2.94 -3.13
C GLY A 110 -8.59 -4.27 -3.74
N GLY A 111 -7.81 -4.19 -4.83
CA GLY A 111 -7.25 -5.34 -5.52
C GLY A 111 -8.11 -5.87 -6.69
N TRP A 112 -7.50 -6.73 -7.50
CA TRP A 112 -8.07 -7.21 -8.76
C TRP A 112 -9.42 -7.94 -8.60
N ALA A 113 -9.66 -8.61 -7.47
CA ALA A 113 -10.89 -9.35 -7.22
C ALA A 113 -12.13 -8.45 -7.14
N ALA A 114 -11.96 -7.16 -6.86
CA ALA A 114 -13.04 -6.18 -6.82
C ALA A 114 -13.47 -5.69 -8.22
N GLY A 115 -12.64 -5.88 -9.26
CA GLY A 115 -12.82 -5.28 -10.59
C GLY A 115 -14.15 -5.64 -11.25
N ASP A 116 -14.33 -6.90 -11.63
CA ASP A 116 -15.57 -7.37 -12.28
C ASP A 116 -16.82 -7.14 -11.43
N PRO A 117 -16.84 -7.43 -10.11
CA PRO A 117 -17.96 -7.12 -9.23
C PRO A 117 -18.32 -5.64 -9.23
N MET A 118 -17.34 -4.73 -9.07
CA MET A 118 -17.62 -3.30 -9.06
C MET A 118 -18.08 -2.80 -10.41
N ASN A 119 -17.47 -3.27 -11.50
CA ASN A 119 -17.91 -2.93 -12.86
C ASN A 119 -19.39 -3.25 -13.07
N LYS A 120 -19.82 -4.43 -12.63
CA LYS A 120 -21.22 -4.84 -12.73
C LYS A 120 -22.16 -3.97 -11.89
N VAL A 121 -21.82 -3.72 -10.64
CA VAL A 121 -22.66 -2.94 -9.72
C VAL A 121 -22.71 -1.47 -10.11
N ALA A 122 -21.60 -0.85 -10.51
CA ALA A 122 -21.59 0.55 -10.97
C ALA A 122 -22.41 0.77 -12.25
N ASN A 123 -22.53 -0.24 -13.12
CA ASN A 123 -23.45 -0.18 -14.26
C ASN A 123 -24.93 -0.30 -13.84
N GLU A 124 -25.24 -1.03 -12.78
CA GLU A 124 -26.60 -1.13 -12.27
C GLU A 124 -27.03 0.09 -11.44
N PHE A 125 -26.08 0.69 -10.71
CA PHE A 125 -26.31 1.80 -9.77
C PHE A 125 -25.34 2.98 -10.03
N PRO A 126 -25.35 3.57 -11.24
CA PRO A 126 -24.32 4.55 -11.63
C PRO A 126 -24.33 5.84 -10.79
N ASP A 127 -25.50 6.20 -10.23
CA ASP A 127 -25.68 7.44 -9.47
C ASP A 127 -25.82 7.21 -7.95
N ALA A 128 -25.72 5.96 -7.47
CA ALA A 128 -25.97 5.66 -6.06
C ALA A 128 -24.75 5.94 -5.17
N SER A 129 -23.55 5.83 -5.73
CA SER A 129 -22.29 6.01 -5.01
C SER A 129 -21.21 6.52 -5.97
N THR A 130 -20.14 7.09 -5.43
CA THR A 130 -18.89 7.27 -6.16
C THR A 130 -18.09 5.97 -6.07
N TYR A 131 -17.49 5.52 -7.19
CA TYR A 131 -16.78 4.24 -7.26
C TYR A 131 -15.32 4.44 -7.59
N CYS A 132 -14.44 3.72 -6.89
CA CYS A 132 -13.01 3.68 -7.16
C CYS A 132 -12.47 2.26 -7.08
N LEU A 133 -11.59 1.89 -8.01
CA LEU A 133 -10.79 0.68 -7.97
C LEU A 133 -9.32 1.03 -7.78
N ILE A 134 -8.66 0.39 -6.82
CA ILE A 134 -7.21 0.48 -6.61
C ILE A 134 -6.60 -0.89 -6.91
N ASP A 135 -5.57 -0.91 -7.74
CA ASP A 135 -4.82 -2.08 -8.21
C ASP A 135 -5.58 -2.94 -9.24
N THR A 136 -6.53 -2.33 -9.94
CA THR A 136 -7.17 -2.96 -11.10
C THR A 136 -7.83 -1.91 -12.00
N GLU A 137 -8.05 -2.27 -13.23
CA GLU A 137 -8.62 -1.39 -14.24
C GLU A 137 -9.80 -2.10 -14.93
N VAL A 138 -10.87 -1.34 -15.17
CA VAL A 138 -12.04 -1.80 -15.92
C VAL A 138 -12.46 -0.72 -16.90
N ASP A 139 -13.05 -1.13 -18.01
CA ASP A 139 -13.61 -0.18 -19.01
C ASP A 139 -15.01 0.25 -18.58
N ASN A 140 -15.08 1.30 -17.73
CA ASN A 140 -16.33 1.82 -17.20
C ASN A 140 -16.21 3.31 -16.82
N ASP A 141 -16.99 4.17 -17.49
CA ASP A 141 -17.00 5.62 -17.27
C ASP A 141 -17.50 6.05 -15.88
N ASN A 142 -18.09 5.14 -15.10
CA ASN A 142 -18.60 5.42 -13.75
C ASN A 142 -17.58 5.10 -12.65
N ILE A 143 -16.39 4.59 -12.99
CA ILE A 143 -15.41 4.11 -12.01
C ILE A 143 -14.09 4.82 -12.25
N LYS A 144 -13.52 5.39 -11.17
CA LYS A 144 -12.12 5.78 -11.15
C LYS A 144 -11.25 4.54 -10.97
N CYS A 145 -10.24 4.35 -11.82
CA CYS A 145 -9.32 3.22 -11.72
C CYS A 145 -7.89 3.70 -11.50
N ILE A 146 -7.19 3.08 -10.54
CA ILE A 146 -5.77 3.30 -10.29
C ILE A 146 -5.04 1.96 -10.40
N GLY A 147 -4.24 1.82 -11.44
CA GLY A 147 -3.34 0.70 -11.68
C GLY A 147 -1.91 1.05 -11.32
N TYR A 148 -1.03 0.04 -11.33
CA TYR A 148 0.38 0.21 -11.04
C TYR A 148 1.26 -0.44 -12.11
N ARG A 149 2.46 0.14 -12.28
CA ARG A 149 3.53 -0.43 -13.10
C ARG A 149 4.48 -1.26 -12.22
N GLU A 150 3.95 -2.37 -11.70
CA GLU A 150 4.69 -3.26 -10.78
C GLU A 150 5.94 -3.86 -11.42
N GLN A 151 5.96 -3.98 -12.75
CA GLN A 151 7.16 -4.41 -13.49
C GLN A 151 8.35 -3.49 -13.27
N GLU A 152 8.14 -2.20 -12.97
CA GLU A 152 9.23 -1.26 -12.67
C GLU A 152 9.88 -1.58 -11.32
N GLY A 153 9.09 -1.82 -10.26
CA GLY A 153 9.59 -2.25 -8.95
C GLY A 153 10.21 -3.63 -8.97
N ALA A 154 9.58 -4.56 -9.70
CA ALA A 154 10.11 -5.90 -9.88
C ALA A 154 11.46 -5.89 -10.62
N TYR A 155 11.67 -4.97 -11.58
CA TYR A 155 12.97 -4.78 -12.24
C TYR A 155 14.04 -4.32 -11.23
N LEU A 156 13.72 -3.36 -10.36
CA LEU A 156 14.65 -2.93 -9.31
C LEU A 156 15.03 -4.09 -8.39
N ILE A 157 14.05 -4.91 -7.96
CA ILE A 157 14.31 -6.09 -7.14
C ILE A 157 15.10 -7.16 -7.92
N GLY A 158 14.87 -7.34 -9.20
CA GLY A 158 15.63 -8.26 -10.04
C GLY A 158 17.10 -7.86 -10.15
N ALA A 159 17.40 -6.59 -10.44
CA ALA A 159 18.75 -6.08 -10.46
C ALA A 159 19.44 -6.21 -9.09
N LEU A 160 18.72 -5.87 -8.00
CA LEU A 160 19.19 -6.04 -6.63
C LEU A 160 19.47 -7.51 -6.29
N ALA A 161 18.62 -8.43 -6.75
CA ALA A 161 18.82 -9.87 -6.53
C ALA A 161 20.14 -10.35 -7.13
N ALA A 162 20.42 -9.95 -8.38
CA ALA A 162 21.67 -10.34 -9.05
C ALA A 162 22.90 -9.75 -8.36
N LEU A 163 22.86 -8.49 -7.94
CA LEU A 163 23.95 -7.87 -7.16
C LEU A 163 24.13 -8.55 -5.79
N THR A 164 23.03 -8.95 -5.12
CA THR A 164 23.10 -9.66 -3.83
C THR A 164 23.75 -11.03 -3.95
N VAL A 165 23.45 -11.78 -5.03
CA VAL A 165 24.01 -13.12 -5.28
C VAL A 165 25.45 -13.04 -5.77
N ASP A 166 25.84 -11.96 -6.45
CA ASP A 166 27.21 -11.66 -6.88
C ASP A 166 27.89 -12.84 -7.63
N GLY A 167 27.17 -13.48 -8.55
CA GLY A 167 27.68 -14.58 -9.37
C GLY A 167 27.86 -15.92 -8.64
N GLU A 168 27.48 -16.05 -7.36
CA GLU A 168 27.53 -17.33 -6.62
C GLU A 168 26.55 -18.37 -7.20
N SER A 169 25.50 -17.93 -7.88
CA SER A 169 24.53 -18.74 -8.62
C SER A 169 23.95 -17.95 -9.77
N HIS A 170 23.55 -18.64 -10.84
CA HIS A 170 22.74 -18.08 -11.93
C HIS A 170 21.27 -18.53 -11.86
N MET A 171 20.88 -19.20 -10.76
CA MET A 171 19.49 -19.64 -10.52
C MET A 171 18.78 -18.67 -9.61
N TYR A 172 17.66 -18.11 -10.09
CA TYR A 172 16.83 -17.17 -9.37
C TYR A 172 15.40 -17.69 -9.24
N GLY A 173 14.81 -17.52 -8.07
CA GLY A 173 13.50 -18.02 -7.75
C GLY A 173 12.45 -16.92 -7.58
N GLY A 174 11.19 -17.35 -7.63
CA GLY A 174 10.06 -16.51 -7.20
C GLY A 174 8.88 -17.36 -6.76
N VAL A 175 8.28 -17.01 -5.63
CA VAL A 175 7.04 -17.61 -5.13
C VAL A 175 5.92 -16.58 -5.29
N HIS A 176 4.91 -16.91 -6.09
CA HIS A 176 3.80 -16.04 -6.44
C HIS A 176 2.47 -16.60 -5.94
N VAL A 177 1.42 -15.75 -5.94
CA VAL A 177 0.06 -16.19 -5.58
C VAL A 177 -0.51 -17.09 -6.66
N THR A 178 -0.67 -16.59 -7.88
CA THR A 178 -1.30 -17.35 -9.00
C THR A 178 -0.51 -17.13 -10.29
N GLU A 179 -0.70 -18.02 -11.24
CA GLU A 179 -0.29 -17.80 -12.62
C GLU A 179 -1.26 -16.84 -13.33
N GLY A 180 -0.79 -16.09 -14.30
CA GLY A 180 -1.63 -15.20 -15.10
C GLY A 180 -1.08 -13.79 -15.28
N PRO A 181 -1.83 -12.88 -15.91
CA PRO A 181 -1.36 -11.55 -16.28
C PRO A 181 -0.86 -10.69 -15.10
N GLY A 182 -1.52 -10.77 -13.95
CA GLY A 182 -1.09 -10.03 -12.75
C GLY A 182 0.27 -10.48 -12.24
N SER A 183 0.51 -11.80 -12.17
CA SER A 183 1.81 -12.37 -11.82
C SER A 183 2.85 -12.14 -12.92
N TRP A 184 2.43 -12.05 -14.17
CA TRP A 184 3.34 -11.85 -15.29
C TRP A 184 4.08 -10.53 -15.23
N LYS A 185 3.43 -9.42 -14.87
CA LYS A 185 4.07 -8.12 -14.66
C LYS A 185 5.29 -8.23 -13.72
N TYR A 186 5.10 -8.86 -12.57
CA TYR A 186 6.16 -9.08 -11.59
C TYR A 186 7.27 -9.99 -12.11
N ARG A 187 6.91 -11.12 -12.72
CA ARG A 187 7.90 -12.05 -13.27
C ARG A 187 8.72 -11.42 -14.39
N TYR A 188 8.05 -10.71 -15.30
CA TYR A 188 8.71 -10.02 -16.42
C TYR A 188 9.73 -8.99 -15.89
N GLY A 189 9.29 -8.07 -15.05
CA GLY A 189 10.17 -7.05 -14.49
C GLY A 189 11.36 -7.68 -13.75
N TYR A 190 11.08 -8.66 -12.88
CA TYR A 190 12.13 -9.36 -12.12
C TYR A 190 13.16 -10.04 -13.04
N MET A 191 12.72 -10.79 -14.04
CA MET A 191 13.62 -11.45 -14.99
C MET A 191 14.48 -10.47 -15.77
N GLU A 192 13.90 -9.38 -16.27
CA GLU A 192 14.64 -8.36 -17.03
C GLU A 192 15.62 -7.60 -16.11
N GLY A 193 15.24 -7.32 -14.87
CA GLY A 193 16.12 -6.73 -13.88
C GLY A 193 17.32 -7.64 -13.56
N VAL A 194 17.09 -8.93 -13.29
CA VAL A 194 18.16 -9.90 -13.07
C VAL A 194 19.09 -9.97 -14.28
N LYS A 195 18.53 -10.13 -15.50
CA LYS A 195 19.32 -10.26 -16.73
C LYS A 195 20.14 -9.03 -17.06
N SER A 196 19.75 -7.85 -16.59
CA SER A 196 20.52 -6.62 -16.79
C SER A 196 21.87 -6.64 -16.08
N ILE A 197 22.02 -7.49 -15.05
CA ILE A 197 23.24 -7.68 -14.25
C ILE A 197 23.86 -9.06 -14.53
N ASP A 198 23.03 -10.11 -14.57
CA ASP A 198 23.44 -11.51 -14.81
C ASP A 198 22.81 -12.04 -16.11
N PRO A 199 23.49 -11.92 -17.27
CA PRO A 199 22.95 -12.40 -18.54
C PRO A 199 22.81 -13.94 -18.66
N GLU A 200 23.41 -14.70 -17.74
CA GLU A 200 23.34 -16.18 -17.72
C GLU A 200 22.20 -16.69 -16.82
N ALA A 201 21.40 -15.79 -16.25
CA ALA A 201 20.34 -16.10 -15.30
C ALA A 201 19.30 -17.10 -15.82
N GLN A 202 18.92 -18.02 -14.96
CA GLN A 202 17.86 -19.01 -15.13
C GLN A 202 16.83 -18.82 -14.01
N PHE A 203 15.57 -19.12 -14.28
CA PHE A 203 14.46 -18.79 -13.40
C PHE A 203 13.59 -19.98 -13.05
N VAL A 204 13.12 -20.01 -11.80
CA VAL A 204 12.13 -20.96 -11.29
C VAL A 204 11.02 -20.19 -10.61
N PHE A 205 9.78 -20.32 -11.12
CA PHE A 205 8.60 -19.72 -10.51
C PHE A 205 7.62 -20.79 -10.06
N ASN A 206 7.07 -20.63 -8.87
CA ASN A 206 6.02 -21.49 -8.32
C ASN A 206 4.89 -20.64 -7.73
N TYR A 207 3.70 -21.27 -7.61
CA TYR A 207 2.47 -20.58 -7.21
C TYR A 207 1.84 -21.26 -6.01
N THR A 208 1.48 -20.45 -4.99
CA THR A 208 0.76 -20.93 -3.80
C THR A 208 -0.70 -21.26 -4.11
N ASN A 209 -1.28 -20.58 -5.12
CA ASN A 209 -2.72 -20.52 -5.40
C ASN A 209 -3.54 -20.04 -4.19
N SER A 210 -2.95 -19.19 -3.36
CA SER A 210 -3.54 -18.59 -2.16
C SER A 210 -2.89 -17.28 -1.84
N PHE A 211 -3.66 -16.29 -1.41
CA PHE A 211 -3.15 -15.02 -0.88
C PHE A 211 -2.67 -15.10 0.57
N SER A 212 -2.88 -16.25 1.26
CA SER A 212 -2.64 -16.37 2.70
C SER A 212 -2.23 -17.78 3.13
N ASP A 213 -1.33 -18.45 2.38
CA ASP A 213 -0.80 -19.78 2.74
C ASP A 213 0.72 -19.75 2.92
N PRO A 214 1.23 -19.29 4.09
CA PRO A 214 2.65 -19.25 4.36
C PRO A 214 3.29 -20.64 4.44
N ALA A 215 2.55 -21.68 4.81
CA ALA A 215 3.07 -23.04 4.85
C ALA A 215 3.43 -23.53 3.44
N LYS A 216 2.54 -23.27 2.47
CA LYS A 216 2.79 -23.61 1.06
C LYS A 216 3.90 -22.77 0.46
N ALA A 217 3.94 -21.46 0.74
CA ALA A 217 5.00 -20.58 0.27
C ALA A 217 6.38 -21.03 0.79
N LYS A 218 6.47 -21.40 2.08
CA LYS A 218 7.69 -21.96 2.68
C LYS A 218 8.16 -23.23 1.98
N GLU A 219 7.25 -24.17 1.73
CA GLU A 219 7.56 -25.41 1.01
C GLU A 219 8.16 -25.12 -0.38
N LEU A 220 7.52 -24.23 -1.14
CA LEU A 220 7.95 -23.86 -2.49
C LEU A 220 9.30 -23.15 -2.49
N ALA A 221 9.53 -22.23 -1.57
CA ALA A 221 10.81 -21.53 -1.43
C ALA A 221 11.95 -22.51 -1.10
N ILE A 222 11.73 -23.48 -0.20
CA ILE A 222 12.73 -24.54 0.11
C ILE A 222 13.02 -25.37 -1.14
N GLN A 223 11.99 -25.75 -1.93
CA GLN A 223 12.20 -26.51 -3.16
C GLN A 223 13.03 -25.73 -4.20
N GLN A 224 12.83 -24.41 -4.30
CA GLN A 224 13.63 -23.55 -5.20
C GLN A 224 15.09 -23.44 -4.70
N TYR A 225 15.29 -23.27 -3.39
CA TYR A 225 16.62 -23.27 -2.79
C TYR A 225 17.37 -24.58 -3.08
N GLU A 226 16.70 -25.73 -2.96
CA GLU A 226 17.28 -27.05 -3.28
C GLU A 226 17.64 -27.20 -4.78
N GLN A 227 17.04 -26.40 -5.66
CA GLN A 227 17.40 -26.30 -7.09
C GLN A 227 18.56 -25.34 -7.35
N GLY A 228 19.10 -24.66 -6.31
CA GLY A 228 20.22 -23.75 -6.41
C GLY A 228 19.87 -22.27 -6.45
N CYS A 229 18.61 -21.89 -6.23
CA CYS A 229 18.23 -20.49 -6.12
C CYS A 229 18.79 -19.90 -4.83
N LEU A 230 19.67 -18.90 -4.93
CA LEU A 230 20.22 -18.17 -3.78
C LEU A 230 19.45 -16.86 -3.51
N PHE A 231 18.65 -16.39 -4.44
CA PHE A 231 17.67 -15.34 -4.24
C PHE A 231 16.29 -15.85 -4.70
N ILE A 232 15.29 -15.70 -3.83
CA ILE A 232 13.92 -16.12 -4.10
C ILE A 232 13.01 -14.93 -3.80
N ASN A 233 12.47 -14.31 -4.87
CA ASN A 233 11.57 -13.17 -4.75
C ASN A 233 10.24 -13.61 -4.10
N ASP A 234 9.78 -12.90 -3.09
CA ASP A 234 8.44 -13.06 -2.56
C ASP A 234 7.44 -12.22 -3.37
N ALA A 235 6.40 -12.87 -3.87
CA ALA A 235 5.23 -12.28 -4.49
C ALA A 235 3.97 -13.10 -4.12
N ALA A 236 3.94 -13.60 -2.86
CA ALA A 236 2.91 -14.50 -2.35
C ALA A 236 1.93 -13.80 -1.39
N ALA A 237 1.89 -12.47 -1.35
CA ALA A 237 1.06 -11.67 -0.46
C ALA A 237 1.28 -12.07 1.02
N ALA A 238 0.21 -12.31 1.83
CA ALA A 238 0.39 -12.78 3.21
C ALA A 238 1.05 -14.17 3.33
N GLY A 239 1.22 -14.90 2.21
CA GLY A 239 2.03 -16.11 2.15
C GLY A 239 3.54 -15.85 2.29
N GLY A 240 3.99 -14.62 2.06
CA GLY A 240 5.40 -14.20 2.12
C GLY A 240 6.09 -14.47 3.44
N ASP A 241 5.37 -14.46 4.56
CA ASP A 241 5.90 -14.86 5.86
C ASP A 241 6.58 -16.24 5.81
N GLY A 242 6.06 -17.16 5.00
CA GLY A 242 6.64 -18.49 4.79
C GLY A 242 7.96 -18.45 4.00
N VAL A 243 8.08 -17.55 3.02
CA VAL A 243 9.33 -17.35 2.28
C VAL A 243 10.40 -16.78 3.20
N PHE A 244 10.05 -15.81 4.07
CA PHE A 244 10.96 -15.20 5.05
C PHE A 244 11.44 -16.21 6.09
N GLU A 245 10.56 -17.09 6.57
CA GLU A 245 10.94 -18.18 7.46
C GLU A 245 11.92 -19.16 6.77
N ALA A 246 11.64 -19.53 5.51
CA ALA A 246 12.50 -20.41 4.73
C ALA A 246 13.87 -19.76 4.48
N ALA A 247 13.91 -18.48 4.13
CA ALA A 247 15.13 -17.71 3.93
C ALA A 247 16.03 -17.74 5.18
N LYS A 248 15.44 -17.48 6.34
CA LYS A 248 16.13 -17.53 7.63
C LYS A 248 16.62 -18.94 8.00
N GLU A 249 15.84 -19.97 7.68
CA GLU A 249 16.17 -21.37 7.97
C GLU A 249 17.31 -21.91 7.06
N LYS A 250 17.27 -21.59 5.77
CA LYS A 250 18.15 -22.15 4.76
C LYS A 250 19.33 -21.27 4.38
N GLY A 251 19.23 -19.95 4.61
CA GLY A 251 20.30 -19.00 4.32
C GLY A 251 20.32 -18.49 2.88
N PHE A 252 19.18 -18.47 2.18
CA PHE A 252 19.03 -17.78 0.90
C PHE A 252 18.48 -16.37 1.11
N TYR A 253 18.64 -15.49 0.11
CA TYR A 253 18.16 -14.10 0.16
C TYR A 253 16.76 -13.99 -0.45
N THR A 254 16.00 -12.99 0.02
CA THR A 254 14.65 -12.71 -0.45
C THR A 254 14.35 -11.22 -0.39
N SER A 255 13.26 -10.82 -0.99
CA SER A 255 12.66 -9.48 -0.88
C SER A 255 11.25 -9.57 -0.34
N GLY A 256 10.82 -8.51 0.34
CA GLY A 256 9.43 -8.32 0.71
C GLY A 256 8.61 -7.66 -0.39
N GLN A 257 7.33 -7.38 -0.11
CA GLN A 257 6.39 -6.78 -1.04
C GLN A 257 5.48 -5.75 -0.37
N ASP A 258 5.06 -4.73 -1.12
CA ASP A 258 4.09 -3.68 -0.84
C ASP A 258 4.55 -2.62 0.18
N ALA A 259 4.94 -2.99 1.39
CA ALA A 259 5.50 -2.10 2.41
C ALA A 259 6.84 -2.64 2.90
N ASP A 260 7.64 -1.81 3.57
CA ASP A 260 8.94 -2.25 4.12
C ASP A 260 8.76 -3.46 5.06
N GLN A 261 9.25 -4.60 4.63
CA GLN A 261 9.25 -5.87 5.36
C GLN A 261 10.67 -6.30 5.74
N THR A 262 11.67 -5.43 5.57
CA THR A 262 13.02 -5.70 6.08
C THR A 262 12.97 -5.87 7.61
N ASP A 263 13.79 -6.76 8.14
CA ASP A 263 13.82 -7.09 9.57
C ASP A 263 15.25 -7.29 10.06
N ALA A 264 15.66 -6.50 11.03
CA ALA A 264 16.99 -6.64 11.65
C ALA A 264 17.26 -8.04 12.25
N ASN A 265 16.20 -8.81 12.54
CA ASN A 265 16.31 -10.19 13.03
C ASN A 265 16.30 -11.24 11.90
N ASN A 266 16.06 -10.80 10.65
CA ASN A 266 16.12 -11.64 9.47
C ASN A 266 16.90 -10.95 8.33
N PRO A 267 18.24 -10.94 8.37
CA PRO A 267 19.07 -10.21 7.41
C PRO A 267 19.01 -10.78 5.99
N TYR A 268 18.27 -11.86 5.77
CA TYR A 268 18.03 -12.45 4.47
C TYR A 268 16.93 -11.73 3.67
N ILE A 269 16.09 -10.91 4.33
CA ILE A 269 15.17 -10.00 3.64
C ILE A 269 15.95 -8.73 3.28
N VAL A 270 16.52 -8.70 2.09
CA VAL A 270 17.52 -7.69 1.73
C VAL A 270 16.94 -6.39 1.23
N SER A 271 15.67 -6.39 0.82
CA SER A 271 14.90 -5.22 0.37
C SER A 271 13.41 -5.55 0.35
N THR A 272 12.59 -4.61 -0.06
CA THR A 272 11.17 -4.79 -0.34
C THR A 272 10.82 -4.05 -1.63
N GLN A 273 10.09 -4.71 -2.54
CA GLN A 273 9.39 -4.02 -3.61
C GLN A 273 8.22 -3.24 -3.03
N LEU A 274 8.26 -1.92 -3.14
CA LEU A 274 7.24 -1.05 -2.57
C LEU A 274 6.10 -0.81 -3.56
N LYS A 275 4.87 -0.84 -3.04
CA LYS A 275 3.65 -0.38 -3.69
C LYS A 275 2.88 0.46 -2.68
N ASP A 276 2.88 1.78 -2.87
CA ASP A 276 2.32 2.73 -1.89
C ASP A 276 0.80 2.85 -2.03
N THR A 277 0.09 1.86 -1.52
CA THR A 277 -1.37 1.86 -1.47
C THR A 277 -1.92 2.74 -0.36
N TYR A 278 -1.10 3.07 0.64
CA TYR A 278 -1.45 4.02 1.69
C TYR A 278 -1.62 5.42 1.11
N GLN A 279 -0.60 5.97 0.47
CA GLN A 279 -0.69 7.30 -0.14
C GLN A 279 -1.69 7.34 -1.29
N THR A 280 -1.83 6.24 -2.02
CA THR A 280 -2.83 6.11 -3.08
C THR A 280 -4.24 6.31 -2.53
N LEU A 281 -4.62 5.61 -1.45
CA LEU A 281 -5.95 5.74 -0.86
C LEU A 281 -6.15 7.12 -0.23
N LEU A 282 -5.14 7.70 0.43
CA LEU A 282 -5.21 9.08 0.91
C LEU A 282 -5.50 10.06 -0.23
N ASN A 283 -4.80 9.94 -1.36
CA ASN A 283 -5.01 10.79 -2.53
C ASN A 283 -6.42 10.63 -3.12
N VAL A 284 -6.95 9.41 -3.16
CA VAL A 284 -8.33 9.12 -3.60
C VAL A 284 -9.35 9.84 -2.72
N VAL A 285 -9.21 9.73 -1.40
CA VAL A 285 -10.12 10.40 -0.47
C VAL A 285 -9.95 11.92 -0.51
N ASP A 286 -8.71 12.43 -0.62
CA ASP A 286 -8.42 13.86 -0.76
C ASP A 286 -9.07 14.42 -2.04
N GLU A 287 -8.98 13.71 -3.16
CA GLU A 287 -9.64 14.11 -4.41
C GLU A 287 -11.16 14.10 -4.27
N PHE A 288 -11.74 13.09 -3.62
CA PHE A 288 -13.18 13.01 -3.36
C PHE A 288 -13.68 14.25 -2.61
N PHE A 289 -12.99 14.65 -1.53
CA PHE A 289 -13.37 15.84 -0.74
C PHE A 289 -12.99 17.17 -1.40
N SER A 290 -12.10 17.18 -2.40
CA SER A 290 -11.72 18.40 -3.12
C SER A 290 -12.84 18.93 -4.04
N GLY A 291 -13.82 18.10 -4.39
CA GLY A 291 -14.85 18.39 -5.38
C GLY A 291 -14.37 18.36 -6.83
N ASN A 292 -13.14 17.86 -7.08
CA ASN A 292 -12.56 17.75 -8.43
C ASN A 292 -12.52 16.28 -8.92
N TRP A 293 -13.39 15.44 -8.40
CA TRP A 293 -13.44 14.02 -8.73
C TRP A 293 -13.59 13.78 -10.24
N THR A 294 -12.80 12.87 -10.76
CA THR A 294 -12.91 12.38 -12.15
C THR A 294 -12.89 10.86 -12.17
N ASN A 295 -13.67 10.25 -13.07
CA ASN A 295 -13.67 8.80 -13.28
C ASN A 295 -12.63 8.41 -14.33
N ASP A 296 -11.39 8.87 -14.15
CA ASP A 296 -10.28 8.55 -15.03
C ASP A 296 -9.55 7.27 -14.61
N THR A 297 -8.82 6.69 -15.55
CA THR A 297 -7.87 5.62 -15.29
C THR A 297 -6.45 6.21 -15.23
N ALA A 298 -5.75 5.98 -14.10
CA ALA A 298 -4.36 6.34 -13.91
C ALA A 298 -3.52 5.09 -13.66
N VAL A 299 -2.29 5.04 -14.19
CA VAL A 299 -1.34 3.95 -13.94
C VAL A 299 -0.05 4.57 -13.40
N TRP A 300 0.30 4.24 -12.17
CA TRP A 300 1.40 4.84 -11.43
C TRP A 300 2.59 3.88 -11.29
N GLY A 301 3.79 4.43 -11.32
CA GLY A 301 5.04 3.69 -11.22
C GLY A 301 6.08 4.43 -10.40
N VAL A 302 7.35 4.21 -10.73
CA VAL A 302 8.49 4.87 -10.07
C VAL A 302 8.47 6.39 -10.31
N ALA A 303 8.01 6.84 -11.49
CA ALA A 303 7.94 8.26 -11.81
C ALA A 303 6.95 9.03 -10.92
N GLU A 304 5.84 8.39 -10.55
CA GLU A 304 4.80 8.95 -9.67
C GLU A 304 5.10 8.69 -8.18
N GLY A 305 6.16 7.94 -7.84
CA GLY A 305 6.53 7.59 -6.48
C GLY A 305 5.66 6.50 -5.84
N ALA A 306 4.78 5.86 -6.63
CA ALA A 306 3.87 4.82 -6.12
C ALA A 306 4.49 3.41 -6.11
N ILE A 307 5.57 3.22 -6.85
CA ILE A 307 6.36 1.99 -6.95
C ILE A 307 7.82 2.32 -6.62
N GLY A 308 8.50 1.41 -5.93
CA GLY A 308 9.88 1.60 -5.56
C GLY A 308 10.54 0.35 -4.98
N ALA A 309 11.69 0.54 -4.34
CA ALA A 309 12.37 -0.49 -3.56
C ALA A 309 13.08 0.13 -2.34
N VAL A 310 13.03 -0.58 -1.23
CA VAL A 310 13.72 -0.19 0.01
C VAL A 310 15.23 -0.14 -0.23
N TYR A 311 15.90 0.85 0.34
CA TYR A 311 17.31 1.25 0.18
C TYR A 311 17.67 1.79 -1.21
N VAL A 312 16.75 1.76 -2.19
CA VAL A 312 16.95 2.29 -3.54
C VAL A 312 16.22 3.61 -3.72
N THR A 313 14.91 3.62 -3.53
CA THR A 313 14.04 4.80 -3.64
C THR A 313 13.54 5.30 -2.28
N HIS A 314 13.60 4.46 -1.27
CA HIS A 314 13.13 4.75 0.10
C HIS A 314 14.14 4.26 1.14
N GLU A 315 14.22 4.99 2.24
CA GLU A 315 15.00 4.58 3.41
C GLU A 315 14.23 3.55 4.23
N SER A 316 14.95 2.85 5.14
CA SER A 316 14.39 1.95 6.14
C SER A 316 15.00 2.23 7.50
N GLU A 317 14.25 1.96 8.57
CA GLU A 317 14.78 1.96 9.93
C GLU A 317 15.68 0.74 10.22
N ASN A 318 15.54 -0.33 9.42
CA ASN A 318 16.35 -1.52 9.52
C ASN A 318 17.70 -1.36 8.79
N PRO A 319 18.77 -2.03 9.24
CA PRO A 319 20.05 -1.96 8.56
C PRO A 319 20.00 -2.66 7.20
N ARG A 320 20.60 -2.02 6.19
CA ARG A 320 20.81 -2.64 4.88
C ARG A 320 21.69 -3.90 5.01
N SER A 321 21.41 -4.90 4.18
CA SER A 321 22.23 -6.10 4.07
C SER A 321 23.69 -5.77 3.72
N GLU A 322 24.65 -6.43 4.40
CA GLU A 322 26.09 -6.32 4.09
C GLU A 322 26.43 -6.85 2.68
N ARG A 323 25.52 -7.56 2.03
CA ARG A 323 25.67 -8.06 0.66
C ARG A 323 25.55 -6.97 -0.40
N LEU A 324 25.00 -5.82 -0.05
CA LEU A 324 24.83 -4.68 -0.97
C LEU A 324 25.77 -3.55 -0.55
N SER A 325 26.77 -3.31 -1.37
CA SER A 325 27.72 -2.20 -1.18
C SER A 325 27.07 -0.84 -1.49
N ASP A 326 27.76 0.25 -1.16
CA ASP A 326 27.32 1.59 -1.56
C ASP A 326 27.36 1.77 -3.08
N GLU A 327 28.25 1.07 -3.79
CA GLU A 327 28.34 1.08 -5.25
C GLU A 327 27.12 0.37 -5.87
N ASP A 328 26.71 -0.77 -5.31
CA ASP A 328 25.49 -1.48 -5.76
C ASP A 328 24.25 -0.62 -5.59
N ILE A 329 24.11 0.04 -4.45
CA ILE A 329 22.98 0.95 -4.20
C ILE A 329 23.03 2.13 -5.17
N ALA A 330 24.18 2.72 -5.44
CA ALA A 330 24.29 3.81 -6.42
C ALA A 330 23.89 3.36 -7.83
N GLN A 331 24.26 2.12 -8.22
CA GLN A 331 23.83 1.54 -9.50
C GLN A 331 22.31 1.34 -9.54
N LEU A 332 21.71 0.81 -8.48
CA LEU A 332 20.26 0.62 -8.38
C LEU A 332 19.50 1.96 -8.39
N GLN A 333 20.02 2.98 -7.72
CA GLN A 333 19.47 4.35 -7.74
C GLN A 333 19.52 4.96 -9.14
N GLN A 334 20.58 4.68 -9.93
CA GLN A 334 20.64 5.10 -11.32
C GLN A 334 19.57 4.41 -12.16
N ILE A 335 19.33 3.11 -11.97
CA ILE A 335 18.26 2.37 -12.64
C ILE A 335 16.89 2.97 -12.27
N ALA A 336 16.67 3.31 -11.00
CA ALA A 336 15.44 3.96 -10.56
C ALA A 336 15.24 5.34 -11.20
N GLU A 337 16.33 6.11 -11.37
CA GLU A 337 16.31 7.40 -12.08
C GLU A 337 16.02 7.22 -13.58
N ASP A 338 16.57 6.19 -14.19
CA ASP A 338 16.31 5.87 -15.59
C ASP A 338 14.83 5.47 -15.83
N LEU A 339 14.24 4.70 -14.91
CA LEU A 339 12.79 4.43 -14.90
C LEU A 339 11.98 5.70 -14.72
N ARG A 340 12.35 6.55 -13.74
CA ARG A 340 11.64 7.79 -13.43
C ARG A 340 11.64 8.76 -14.58
N THR A 341 12.73 8.85 -15.34
CA THR A 341 12.90 9.77 -16.49
C THR A 341 12.43 9.18 -17.81
N GLY A 342 12.15 7.86 -17.86
CA GLY A 342 11.82 7.13 -19.07
C GLY A 342 13.03 6.80 -19.96
N ALA A 343 14.27 6.95 -19.45
CA ALA A 343 15.47 6.44 -20.13
C ALA A 343 15.47 4.92 -20.21
N LEU A 344 14.93 4.26 -19.18
CA LEU A 344 14.49 2.87 -19.18
C LEU A 344 12.96 2.88 -19.17
N ASP A 345 12.32 2.41 -20.23
CA ASP A 345 10.86 2.39 -20.37
C ASP A 345 10.34 0.95 -20.31
N LEU A 346 9.56 0.65 -19.28
CA LEU A 346 8.88 -0.63 -19.05
C LEU A 346 7.35 -0.50 -19.07
N LYS A 347 6.81 0.64 -19.55
CA LYS A 347 5.35 0.86 -19.59
C LYS A 347 4.66 -0.17 -20.46
N GLU A 348 5.27 -0.49 -21.59
CA GLU A 348 4.82 -1.56 -22.47
C GLU A 348 5.75 -2.77 -22.30
N TYR A 349 5.17 -3.95 -22.22
CA TYR A 349 5.90 -5.20 -22.09
C TYR A 349 5.14 -6.32 -22.85
N PRO A 350 5.87 -7.34 -23.38
CA PRO A 350 5.24 -8.43 -24.11
C PRO A 350 4.33 -9.26 -23.19
N THR A 351 3.33 -9.90 -23.75
CA THR A 351 2.63 -10.99 -23.07
C THR A 351 3.61 -12.14 -22.76
N GLU A 352 3.25 -13.00 -21.83
CA GLU A 352 4.09 -14.17 -21.50
C GLU A 352 4.31 -15.06 -22.73
N GLU A 353 3.27 -15.27 -23.55
CA GLU A 353 3.35 -16.07 -24.78
C GLU A 353 4.33 -15.44 -25.79
N GLU A 354 4.26 -14.13 -26.01
CA GLU A 354 5.18 -13.41 -26.90
C GLU A 354 6.62 -13.47 -26.40
N TYR A 355 6.83 -13.32 -25.10
CA TYR A 355 8.15 -13.35 -24.49
C TYR A 355 8.81 -14.73 -24.58
N LEU A 356 8.03 -15.79 -24.39
CA LEU A 356 8.53 -17.18 -24.49
C LEU A 356 8.71 -17.64 -25.95
N ALA A 357 8.07 -16.96 -26.90
CA ALA A 357 8.21 -17.28 -28.32
C ALA A 357 9.44 -16.63 -28.97
N GLY A 358 10.02 -15.61 -28.35
CA GLY A 358 11.04 -14.79 -28.86
C GLY A 358 12.34 -14.74 -28.80
#